data_eb5ac757e2deea93422dc8fdd5078aee
#
_entry.id   eb5ac757e2deea93422dc8fdd5078aee
#
_cell.length_a   1.000
_cell.length_b   1.000
_cell.length_c   1.000
_cell.angle_alpha   90.00
_cell.angle_beta   90.00
_cell.angle_gamma   90.00
#
_symmetry.space_group_name_H-M   'P 1'
#
loop_
_entity.id
_entity.type
_entity.pdbx_description
1 polymer ?
#
loop_
_entity_poly.entity_id
_entity_poly.type
_entity_poly.pdbx_seq_one_letter_code
_entity_poly.pdbx_strand_id
1 'polypeptide(L)'
;MPRLQIMDTTIRDGQQSLWATRMQIGDMLPILPKMDRVGYWAIEAWGGATFDTCMRFLDENPWERLRSIKAQTPNTPLAMLSRGQNLVGYKHYSRDICNHFIKAAKRNGVHVFRVFDALNDIRNVVDNAEAIKECGGHFEGAISYTMSPVHTLDSFLDYGQKLKDLGADSICIKDMAGMLTPYRTERMVKAFNAEIGLPLHIHCHYVGGMAPVKNEEKMSSKPPKPEPPSPTRLMRRWRSATRIRPSR
;
A
#
# COMPACT_ATOMS: atom_id res chain seq x y z
N MET A 1 8.36 22.65 3.42
CA MET A 1 7.24 21.74 3.06
C MET A 1 7.68 20.32 3.31
N PRO A 2 6.88 19.45 3.92
CA PRO A 2 7.24 18.05 4.06
C PRO A 2 7.45 17.44 2.67
N ARG A 3 8.53 16.65 2.52
CA ARG A 3 8.84 15.98 1.25
C ARG A 3 7.83 14.86 1.02
N LEU A 4 7.28 14.76 -0.21
CA LEU A 4 6.45 13.63 -0.61
C LEU A 4 7.26 12.35 -0.53
N GLN A 5 6.70 11.33 0.09
CA GLN A 5 7.27 9.98 0.16
C GLN A 5 6.53 9.06 -0.80
N ILE A 6 7.25 8.15 -1.43
CA ILE A 6 6.71 7.21 -2.41
C ILE A 6 6.92 5.79 -1.90
N MET A 7 5.87 4.98 -1.94
CA MET A 7 5.96 3.53 -1.77
C MET A 7 5.92 2.88 -3.16
N ASP A 8 6.86 2.00 -3.45
CA ASP A 8 6.82 1.16 -4.65
C ASP A 8 5.95 -0.07 -4.40
N THR A 9 5.10 -0.43 -5.36
CA THR A 9 4.20 -1.58 -5.29
C THR A 9 4.40 -2.58 -6.44
N THR A 10 5.45 -2.41 -7.23
CA THR A 10 5.69 -3.18 -8.47
C THR A 10 5.76 -4.67 -8.22
N ILE A 11 6.52 -5.09 -7.20
CA ILE A 11 6.78 -6.50 -6.93
C ILE A 11 5.72 -7.20 -6.09
N ARG A 12 4.66 -6.48 -5.67
CA ARG A 12 3.48 -7.07 -5.02
C ARG A 12 2.20 -6.77 -5.80
N ASP A 13 1.67 -5.55 -5.74
CA ASP A 13 0.37 -5.20 -6.32
C ASP A 13 0.44 -5.13 -7.86
N GLY A 14 1.52 -4.55 -8.38
CA GLY A 14 1.74 -4.43 -9.82
C GLY A 14 1.76 -5.80 -10.50
N GLN A 15 2.60 -6.71 -10.04
CA GLN A 15 2.69 -8.05 -10.62
C GLN A 15 1.46 -8.93 -10.29
N GLN A 16 0.80 -8.68 -9.16
CA GLN A 16 -0.47 -9.34 -8.85
C GLN A 16 -1.55 -8.96 -9.86
N SER A 17 -1.61 -7.69 -10.23
CA SER A 17 -2.64 -7.16 -11.14
C SER A 17 -2.36 -7.47 -12.61
N LEU A 18 -1.08 -7.47 -13.04
CA LEU A 18 -0.69 -7.59 -14.43
C LEU A 18 -0.27 -9.01 -14.83
N TRP A 19 0.29 -9.79 -13.90
CA TRP A 19 0.84 -11.13 -14.16
C TRP A 19 0.19 -12.21 -13.31
N ALA A 20 -1.01 -11.97 -12.82
CA ALA A 20 -1.75 -12.91 -11.96
C ALA A 20 -0.89 -13.44 -10.80
N THR A 21 -0.02 -12.61 -10.24
CA THR A 21 0.92 -12.96 -9.16
C THR A 21 1.97 -14.01 -9.57
N ARG A 22 2.34 -14.11 -10.85
CA ARG A 22 3.23 -15.17 -11.38
C ARG A 22 4.69 -14.76 -11.51
N MET A 23 5.09 -13.56 -11.07
CA MET A 23 6.49 -13.15 -11.08
C MET A 23 7.29 -14.01 -10.09
N GLN A 24 8.33 -14.67 -10.58
CA GLN A 24 9.22 -15.50 -9.76
C GLN A 24 10.24 -14.64 -9.00
N ILE A 25 10.78 -15.20 -7.92
CA ILE A 25 11.82 -14.48 -7.15
C ILE A 25 13.06 -14.19 -8.01
N GLY A 26 13.40 -15.08 -8.94
CA GLY A 26 14.50 -14.89 -9.88
C GLY A 26 14.35 -13.66 -10.77
N ASP A 27 13.11 -13.28 -11.12
CA ASP A 27 12.82 -12.08 -11.91
C ASP A 27 12.98 -10.80 -11.07
N MET A 28 12.75 -10.89 -9.76
CA MET A 28 12.81 -9.76 -8.84
C MET A 28 14.24 -9.42 -8.42
N LEU A 29 15.05 -10.42 -8.09
CA LEU A 29 16.37 -10.23 -7.49
C LEU A 29 17.29 -9.27 -8.26
N PRO A 30 17.37 -9.28 -9.61
CA PRO A 30 18.28 -8.40 -10.33
C PRO A 30 17.98 -6.90 -10.21
N ILE A 31 16.70 -6.53 -9.96
CA ILE A 31 16.29 -5.13 -9.88
C ILE A 31 16.30 -4.57 -8.45
N LEU A 32 16.17 -5.44 -7.43
CA LEU A 32 16.00 -5.03 -6.03
C LEU A 32 17.14 -4.12 -5.51
N PRO A 33 18.44 -4.37 -5.79
CA PRO A 33 19.50 -3.47 -5.35
C PRO A 33 19.40 -2.06 -5.99
N LYS A 34 18.80 -1.95 -7.17
CA LYS A 34 18.53 -0.64 -7.80
C LYS A 34 17.35 0.04 -7.13
N MET A 35 16.27 -0.70 -6.84
CA MET A 35 15.11 -0.21 -6.11
C MET A 35 15.48 0.31 -4.72
N ASP A 36 16.36 -0.40 -4.01
CA ASP A 36 16.84 -0.02 -2.67
C ASP A 36 17.55 1.34 -2.65
N ARG A 37 18.16 1.76 -3.77
CA ARG A 37 18.87 3.04 -3.90
C ARG A 37 17.99 4.20 -4.37
N VAL A 38 16.73 3.96 -4.75
CA VAL A 38 15.82 5.02 -5.21
C VAL A 38 15.41 5.97 -4.09
N GLY A 39 15.42 5.47 -2.85
CA GLY A 39 14.98 6.22 -1.67
C GLY A 39 13.47 6.19 -1.49
N TYR A 40 12.82 5.08 -1.83
CA TYR A 40 11.43 4.83 -1.48
C TYR A 40 11.22 4.84 0.04
N TRP A 41 10.07 5.31 0.49
CA TRP A 41 9.66 5.18 1.88
C TRP A 41 9.53 3.72 2.30
N ALA A 42 8.95 2.90 1.42
CA ALA A 42 8.89 1.45 1.56
C ALA A 42 8.72 0.79 0.19
N ILE A 43 9.01 -0.51 0.10
CA ILE A 43 8.67 -1.36 -1.03
C ILE A 43 7.61 -2.35 -0.55
N GLU A 44 6.41 -2.31 -1.14
CA GLU A 44 5.39 -3.32 -0.91
C GLU A 44 5.77 -4.59 -1.66
N ALA A 45 6.26 -5.59 -0.91
CA ALA A 45 6.93 -6.76 -1.47
C ALA A 45 6.16 -8.07 -1.22
N TRP A 46 5.21 -8.09 -0.27
CA TRP A 46 4.65 -9.33 0.24
C TRP A 46 3.19 -9.17 0.70
N GLY A 47 2.53 -10.29 1.03
CA GLY A 47 1.13 -10.31 1.41
C GLY A 47 0.18 -10.42 0.22
N GLY A 48 -1.09 -10.09 0.41
CA GLY A 48 -2.13 -10.26 -0.62
C GLY A 48 -2.21 -11.71 -1.10
N ALA A 49 -2.14 -11.93 -2.41
CA ALA A 49 -2.14 -13.27 -3.01
C ALA A 49 -0.75 -13.90 -3.14
N THR A 50 0.33 -13.16 -2.85
CA THR A 50 1.71 -13.61 -3.07
C THR A 50 2.02 -14.90 -2.30
N PHE A 51 1.59 -15.00 -1.04
CA PHE A 51 1.87 -16.16 -0.19
C PHE A 51 1.30 -17.45 -0.78
N ASP A 52 0.01 -17.42 -1.13
CA ASP A 52 -0.71 -18.55 -1.70
C ASP A 52 -0.16 -18.95 -3.08
N THR A 53 0.14 -17.94 -3.91
CA THR A 53 0.67 -18.15 -5.25
C THR A 53 2.07 -18.78 -5.25
N CYS A 54 2.94 -18.39 -4.33
CA CYS A 54 4.26 -19.00 -4.18
C CYS A 54 4.14 -20.54 -4.03
N MET A 55 3.25 -20.97 -3.14
CA MET A 55 3.08 -22.39 -2.87
C MET A 55 2.32 -23.15 -3.96
N ARG A 56 1.27 -22.55 -4.54
CA ARG A 56 0.38 -23.25 -5.48
C ARG A 56 0.88 -23.30 -6.93
N PHE A 57 1.64 -22.29 -7.32
CA PHE A 57 1.90 -22.07 -8.75
C PHE A 57 3.37 -21.84 -9.09
N LEU A 58 4.20 -21.43 -8.12
CA LEU A 58 5.58 -21.08 -8.39
C LEU A 58 6.59 -22.06 -7.80
N ASP A 59 6.13 -23.01 -7.00
CA ASP A 59 6.99 -23.92 -6.23
C ASP A 59 8.06 -23.16 -5.41
N GLU A 60 7.64 -22.04 -4.82
CA GLU A 60 8.50 -21.18 -4.02
C GLU A 60 8.05 -21.17 -2.56
N ASN A 61 9.03 -21.17 -1.65
CA ASN A 61 8.77 -20.92 -0.23
C ASN A 61 8.51 -19.42 -0.02
N PRO A 62 7.29 -18.99 0.39
CA PRO A 62 6.96 -17.57 0.54
C PRO A 62 7.82 -16.85 1.60
N TRP A 63 8.31 -17.56 2.63
CA TRP A 63 9.17 -16.99 3.65
C TRP A 63 10.59 -16.78 3.14
N GLU A 64 11.11 -17.71 2.33
CA GLU A 64 12.42 -17.55 1.68
C GLU A 64 12.41 -16.41 0.67
N ARG A 65 11.32 -16.28 -0.10
CA ARG A 65 11.11 -15.13 -0.97
C ARG A 65 11.22 -13.81 -0.19
N LEU A 66 10.52 -13.70 0.94
CA LEU A 66 10.56 -12.49 1.76
C LEU A 66 11.98 -12.19 2.26
N ARG A 67 12.69 -13.19 2.79
CA ARG A 67 14.07 -13.04 3.26
C ARG A 67 15.01 -12.65 2.14
N SER A 68 14.88 -13.25 0.96
CA SER A 68 15.70 -12.95 -0.22
C SER A 68 15.49 -11.50 -0.69
N ILE A 69 14.24 -11.02 -0.71
CA ILE A 69 13.94 -9.62 -1.02
C ILE A 69 14.60 -8.71 0.03
N LYS A 70 14.44 -9.01 1.32
CA LYS A 70 15.03 -8.19 2.40
C LYS A 70 16.55 -8.16 2.33
N ALA A 71 17.20 -9.25 1.98
CA ALA A 71 18.65 -9.30 1.82
C ALA A 71 19.15 -8.37 0.69
N GLN A 72 18.36 -8.17 -0.37
CA GLN A 72 18.70 -7.30 -1.49
C GLN A 72 18.23 -5.83 -1.29
N THR A 73 17.42 -5.56 -0.27
CA THR A 73 16.90 -4.23 0.04
C THR A 73 17.18 -3.86 1.51
N PRO A 74 18.45 -3.82 1.94
CA PRO A 74 18.80 -3.59 3.35
C PRO A 74 18.36 -2.21 3.87
N ASN A 75 18.36 -1.17 3.01
CA ASN A 75 18.10 0.20 3.40
C ASN A 75 16.61 0.58 3.35
N THR A 76 15.83 -0.11 2.50
CA THR A 76 14.42 0.23 2.30
C THR A 76 13.51 -0.67 3.16
N PRO A 77 12.59 -0.11 3.93
CA PRO A 77 11.58 -0.89 4.64
C PRO A 77 10.71 -1.71 3.70
N LEU A 78 10.43 -2.97 4.05
CA LEU A 78 9.47 -3.79 3.31
C LEU A 78 8.09 -3.65 3.90
N ALA A 79 7.10 -3.53 3.02
CA ALA A 79 5.69 -3.50 3.37
C ALA A 79 4.97 -4.77 2.91
N MET A 80 3.93 -5.15 3.64
CA MET A 80 3.00 -6.20 3.25
C MET A 80 1.55 -5.74 3.32
N LEU A 81 0.71 -6.37 2.50
CA LEU A 81 -0.74 -6.24 2.58
C LEU A 81 -1.32 -7.40 3.41
N SER A 82 -2.06 -7.07 4.47
CA SER A 82 -2.84 -8.02 5.28
C SER A 82 -4.34 -7.77 5.14
N ARG A 83 -5.10 -8.84 4.97
CA ARG A 83 -6.56 -8.80 4.85
C ARG A 83 -7.25 -8.95 6.21
N GLY A 84 -6.86 -8.15 7.19
CA GLY A 84 -7.36 -8.29 8.57
C GLY A 84 -7.24 -9.73 9.06
N GLN A 85 -8.27 -10.28 9.71
CA GLN A 85 -8.28 -11.66 10.20
C GLN A 85 -8.07 -12.74 9.13
N ASN A 86 -8.24 -12.40 7.85
CA ASN A 86 -7.93 -13.33 6.75
C ASN A 86 -6.43 -13.39 6.43
N LEU A 87 -5.62 -12.49 6.98
CA LEU A 87 -4.17 -12.40 6.74
C LEU A 87 -3.84 -12.37 5.24
N VAL A 88 -3.28 -13.45 4.74
CA VAL A 88 -2.98 -13.68 3.30
C VAL A 88 -3.88 -14.74 2.69
N GLY A 89 -4.86 -15.24 3.44
CA GLY A 89 -5.80 -16.30 3.04
C GLY A 89 -7.17 -15.76 2.64
N TYR A 90 -8.16 -16.66 2.64
CA TYR A 90 -9.53 -16.41 2.15
C TYR A 90 -10.61 -16.78 3.19
N LYS A 91 -10.23 -17.00 4.42
CA LYS A 91 -11.11 -17.26 5.56
C LYS A 91 -10.59 -16.57 6.81
N HIS A 92 -11.42 -16.34 7.79
CA HIS A 92 -10.98 -15.81 9.08
C HIS A 92 -10.12 -16.84 9.81
N TYR A 93 -9.02 -16.37 10.34
CA TYR A 93 -8.16 -17.11 11.25
C TYR A 93 -8.38 -16.64 12.68
N SER A 94 -8.10 -17.52 13.64
CA SER A 94 -8.17 -17.18 15.05
C SER A 94 -7.09 -16.17 15.45
N ARG A 95 -7.34 -15.46 16.55
CA ARG A 95 -6.44 -14.41 17.07
C ARG A 95 -5.00 -14.89 17.26
N ASP A 96 -4.82 -16.10 17.78
CA ASP A 96 -3.50 -16.70 18.01
C ASP A 96 -2.75 -16.91 16.69
N ILE A 97 -3.42 -17.39 15.63
CA ILE A 97 -2.82 -17.53 14.29
C ILE A 97 -2.46 -16.15 13.72
N CYS A 98 -3.34 -15.16 13.84
CA CYS A 98 -3.05 -13.79 13.40
C CYS A 98 -1.80 -13.25 14.11
N ASN A 99 -1.71 -13.41 15.42
CA ASN A 99 -0.59 -12.96 16.23
C ASN A 99 0.73 -13.65 15.80
N HIS A 100 0.71 -14.99 15.69
CA HIS A 100 1.89 -15.74 15.27
C HIS A 100 2.36 -15.38 13.86
N PHE A 101 1.43 -15.22 12.92
CA PHE A 101 1.74 -14.86 11.54
C PHE A 101 2.37 -13.47 11.43
N ILE A 102 1.78 -12.46 12.07
CA ILE A 102 2.31 -11.09 12.07
C ILE A 102 3.71 -11.04 12.68
N LYS A 103 3.91 -11.68 13.84
CA LYS A 103 5.23 -11.77 14.49
C LYS A 103 6.25 -12.51 13.62
N ALA A 104 5.83 -13.57 12.92
CA ALA A 104 6.69 -14.27 11.97
C ALA A 104 7.05 -13.38 10.77
N ALA A 105 6.10 -12.65 10.18
CA ALA A 105 6.34 -11.72 9.09
C ALA A 105 7.34 -10.63 9.50
N LYS A 106 7.18 -10.05 10.70
CA LYS A 106 8.12 -9.08 11.25
C LYS A 106 9.54 -9.63 11.37
N ARG A 107 9.70 -10.83 11.94
CA ARG A 107 11.01 -11.49 12.08
C ARG A 107 11.68 -11.79 10.73
N ASN A 108 10.88 -12.02 9.68
CA ASN A 108 11.38 -12.30 8.33
C ASN A 108 11.58 -11.04 7.46
N GLY A 109 11.41 -9.83 8.02
CA GLY A 109 11.81 -8.60 7.36
C GLY A 109 10.72 -7.61 6.99
N VAL A 110 9.44 -7.88 7.32
CA VAL A 110 8.37 -6.90 7.14
C VAL A 110 8.49 -5.79 8.20
N HIS A 111 8.40 -4.54 7.75
CA HIS A 111 8.44 -3.35 8.61
C HIS A 111 7.08 -2.66 8.67
N VAL A 112 6.39 -2.55 7.53
CA VAL A 112 5.11 -1.87 7.39
C VAL A 112 4.02 -2.90 7.10
N PHE A 113 2.99 -2.91 7.93
CA PHE A 113 1.83 -3.79 7.79
C PHE A 113 0.63 -2.93 7.38
N ARG A 114 0.27 -2.98 6.09
CA ARG A 114 -0.97 -2.39 5.60
C ARG A 114 -2.10 -3.37 5.84
N VAL A 115 -2.97 -3.03 6.78
CA VAL A 115 -4.11 -3.88 7.15
C VAL A 115 -5.39 -3.26 6.62
N PHE A 116 -6.17 -4.02 5.87
CA PHE A 116 -7.47 -3.59 5.37
C PHE A 116 -8.55 -4.63 5.61
N ASP A 117 -9.78 -4.17 5.66
CA ASP A 117 -10.98 -4.97 5.47
C ASP A 117 -11.76 -4.42 4.28
N ALA A 118 -12.30 -5.31 3.43
CA ALA A 118 -12.99 -4.90 2.20
C ALA A 118 -14.27 -4.08 2.46
N LEU A 119 -14.89 -4.28 3.62
CA LEU A 119 -16.11 -3.60 4.05
C LEU A 119 -15.86 -2.50 5.10
N ASN A 120 -14.60 -2.22 5.43
CA ASN A 120 -14.19 -1.32 6.50
C ASN A 120 -14.77 -1.76 7.87
N ASP A 121 -14.81 -3.06 8.14
CA ASP A 121 -15.21 -3.56 9.44
C ASP A 121 -14.01 -3.57 10.39
N ILE A 122 -14.02 -2.67 11.36
CA ILE A 122 -12.93 -2.51 12.31
C ILE A 122 -12.64 -3.77 13.12
N ARG A 123 -13.65 -4.62 13.37
CA ARG A 123 -13.51 -5.86 14.14
C ARG A 123 -12.52 -6.83 13.49
N ASN A 124 -12.42 -6.83 12.16
CA ASN A 124 -11.49 -7.65 11.41
C ASN A 124 -10.04 -7.14 11.47
N VAL A 125 -9.82 -5.94 11.95
CA VAL A 125 -8.51 -5.28 12.00
C VAL A 125 -7.85 -5.39 13.37
N VAL A 126 -8.63 -5.49 14.44
CA VAL A 126 -8.17 -5.43 15.83
C VAL A 126 -7.02 -6.38 16.12
N ASP A 127 -7.18 -7.68 15.84
CA ASP A 127 -6.16 -8.70 16.17
C ASP A 127 -4.82 -8.45 15.47
N ASN A 128 -4.88 -7.96 14.21
CA ASN A 128 -3.67 -7.59 13.47
C ASN A 128 -3.02 -6.34 14.07
N ALA A 129 -3.81 -5.31 14.39
CA ALA A 129 -3.31 -4.07 14.97
C ALA A 129 -2.55 -4.34 16.28
N GLU A 130 -3.14 -5.11 17.19
CA GLU A 130 -2.52 -5.50 18.44
C GLU A 130 -1.21 -6.26 18.23
N ALA A 131 -1.21 -7.29 17.35
CA ALA A 131 -0.03 -8.09 17.07
C ALA A 131 1.11 -7.26 16.43
N ILE A 132 0.78 -6.30 15.55
CA ILE A 132 1.74 -5.40 14.92
C ILE A 132 2.37 -4.48 15.97
N LYS A 133 1.57 -3.89 16.83
CA LYS A 133 2.05 -3.01 17.91
C LYS A 133 2.94 -3.77 18.89
N GLU A 134 2.55 -4.98 19.30
CA GLU A 134 3.34 -5.83 20.19
C GLU A 134 4.72 -6.17 19.63
N CYS A 135 4.85 -6.37 18.31
CA CYS A 135 6.13 -6.70 17.69
C CYS A 135 6.92 -5.49 17.16
N GLY A 136 6.45 -4.25 17.42
CA GLY A 136 7.10 -3.03 16.97
C GLY A 136 7.09 -2.85 15.45
N GLY A 137 6.03 -3.31 14.79
CA GLY A 137 5.76 -3.03 13.36
C GLY A 137 5.12 -1.66 13.18
N HIS A 138 5.24 -1.09 11.97
CA HIS A 138 4.47 0.08 11.57
C HIS A 138 3.08 -0.38 11.12
N PHE A 139 2.04 0.07 11.82
CA PHE A 139 0.65 -0.23 11.49
C PHE A 139 0.09 0.84 10.55
N GLU A 140 -0.09 0.51 9.28
CA GLU A 140 -0.81 1.35 8.31
C GLU A 140 -2.24 0.82 8.16
N GLY A 141 -3.19 1.53 8.79
CA GLY A 141 -4.62 1.21 8.69
C GLY A 141 -5.17 1.64 7.33
N ALA A 142 -5.77 0.71 6.57
CA ALA A 142 -6.25 1.04 5.24
C ALA A 142 -7.78 1.13 5.18
N ILE A 143 -8.25 2.15 4.49
CA ILE A 143 -9.65 2.43 4.20
C ILE A 143 -9.94 1.97 2.78
N SER A 144 -10.83 1.00 2.61
CA SER A 144 -11.33 0.57 1.30
C SER A 144 -12.27 1.65 0.77
N TYR A 145 -11.76 2.45 -0.19
CA TYR A 145 -12.54 3.53 -0.78
C TYR A 145 -13.56 2.98 -1.80
N THR A 146 -14.79 3.40 -1.65
CA THR A 146 -15.87 3.12 -2.60
C THR A 146 -16.89 4.25 -2.60
N MET A 147 -17.90 4.15 -3.46
CA MET A 147 -18.97 5.12 -3.59
C MET A 147 -20.32 4.43 -3.48
N SER A 148 -21.08 4.84 -2.48
CA SER A 148 -22.48 4.44 -2.30
C SER A 148 -23.17 5.45 -1.38
N PRO A 149 -24.50 5.37 -1.19
CA PRO A 149 -25.21 6.26 -0.28
C PRO A 149 -24.72 6.22 1.18
N VAL A 150 -24.10 5.11 1.61
CA VAL A 150 -23.57 4.94 2.99
C VAL A 150 -22.08 5.25 3.12
N HIS A 151 -21.34 5.36 2.01
CA HIS A 151 -19.93 5.68 1.99
C HIS A 151 -19.70 7.18 1.78
N THR A 152 -19.90 7.93 2.86
CA THR A 152 -19.72 9.39 2.92
C THR A 152 -18.32 9.76 3.40
N LEU A 153 -17.94 11.03 3.28
CA LEU A 153 -16.69 11.53 3.86
C LEU A 153 -16.66 11.29 5.36
N ASP A 154 -17.75 11.58 6.05
CA ASP A 154 -17.87 11.42 7.50
C ASP A 154 -17.69 9.95 7.92
N SER A 155 -18.30 9.00 7.17
CA SER A 155 -18.10 7.57 7.45
C SER A 155 -16.64 7.12 7.30
N PHE A 156 -15.91 7.71 6.36
CA PHE A 156 -14.47 7.44 6.20
C PHE A 156 -13.64 8.09 7.31
N LEU A 157 -14.00 9.28 7.76
CA LEU A 157 -13.35 9.94 8.91
C LEU A 157 -13.59 9.17 10.20
N ASP A 158 -14.83 8.73 10.45
CA ASP A 158 -15.16 7.85 11.58
C ASP A 158 -14.32 6.56 11.60
N TYR A 159 -14.19 5.94 10.43
CA TYR A 159 -13.36 4.74 10.33
C TYR A 159 -11.88 5.05 10.50
N GLY A 160 -11.40 6.17 9.95
CA GLY A 160 -10.05 6.68 10.16
C GLY A 160 -9.74 6.94 11.63
N GLN A 161 -10.70 7.51 12.37
CA GLN A 161 -10.55 7.70 13.82
C GLN A 161 -10.46 6.38 14.57
N LYS A 162 -11.30 5.39 14.25
CA LYS A 162 -11.22 4.04 14.84
C LYS A 162 -9.86 3.38 14.58
N LEU A 163 -9.29 3.53 13.37
CA LEU A 163 -7.95 3.03 13.07
C LEU A 163 -6.88 3.74 13.90
N LYS A 164 -7.00 5.06 14.07
CA LYS A 164 -6.11 5.85 14.94
C LYS A 164 -6.20 5.39 16.39
N ASP A 165 -7.40 5.15 16.89
CA ASP A 165 -7.64 4.68 18.26
C ASP A 165 -7.05 3.27 18.50
N LEU A 166 -6.99 2.43 17.46
CA LEU A 166 -6.26 1.15 17.47
C LEU A 166 -4.73 1.32 17.39
N GLY A 167 -4.24 2.56 17.33
CA GLY A 167 -2.81 2.87 17.30
C GLY A 167 -2.18 2.80 15.91
N ALA A 168 -2.93 3.12 14.85
CA ALA A 168 -2.36 3.26 13.52
C ALA A 168 -1.28 4.36 13.49
N ASP A 169 -0.15 4.06 12.85
CA ASP A 169 0.95 5.00 12.66
C ASP A 169 0.75 5.85 11.38
N SER A 170 -0.04 5.33 10.44
CA SER A 170 -0.47 6.03 9.22
C SER A 170 -1.80 5.47 8.71
N ILE A 171 -2.49 6.24 7.87
CA ILE A 171 -3.73 5.83 7.20
C ILE A 171 -3.49 5.72 5.70
N CYS A 172 -4.00 4.65 5.09
CA CYS A 172 -4.00 4.49 3.64
C CYS A 172 -5.42 4.58 3.09
N ILE A 173 -5.68 5.51 2.17
CA ILE A 173 -6.91 5.50 1.37
C ILE A 173 -6.66 4.62 0.14
N LYS A 174 -7.31 3.48 0.09
CA LYS A 174 -7.10 2.45 -0.92
C LYS A 174 -8.22 2.49 -1.96
N ASP A 175 -7.94 3.12 -3.10
CA ASP A 175 -8.85 3.25 -4.25
C ASP A 175 -8.61 2.13 -5.26
N MET A 176 -9.14 0.95 -4.97
CA MET A 176 -9.00 -0.23 -5.83
C MET A 176 -9.83 -0.14 -7.11
N ALA A 177 -10.94 0.55 -7.07
CA ALA A 177 -11.84 0.70 -8.22
C ALA A 177 -11.50 1.91 -9.11
N GLY A 178 -10.55 2.76 -8.73
CA GLY A 178 -10.19 3.96 -9.49
C GLY A 178 -11.27 5.04 -9.48
N MET A 179 -12.14 5.04 -8.48
CA MET A 179 -13.31 5.95 -8.38
C MET A 179 -12.98 7.29 -7.72
N LEU A 180 -11.84 7.39 -7.05
CA LEU A 180 -11.40 8.59 -6.37
C LEU A 180 -10.89 9.61 -7.41
N THR A 181 -11.65 10.67 -7.63
CA THR A 181 -11.26 11.76 -8.55
C THR A 181 -10.26 12.70 -7.87
N PRO A 182 -9.49 13.52 -8.64
CA PRO A 182 -8.59 14.51 -8.07
C PRO A 182 -9.26 15.43 -7.04
N TYR A 183 -10.40 16.00 -7.38
CA TYR A 183 -11.16 16.88 -6.48
C TYR A 183 -11.60 16.18 -5.18
N ARG A 184 -12.04 14.92 -5.28
CA ARG A 184 -12.39 14.14 -4.09
C ARG A 184 -11.16 13.79 -3.27
N THR A 185 -10.03 13.51 -3.91
CA THR A 185 -8.75 13.26 -3.24
C THR A 185 -8.34 14.48 -2.43
N GLU A 186 -8.35 15.66 -3.02
CA GLU A 186 -8.03 16.91 -2.34
C GLU A 186 -8.93 17.12 -1.11
N ARG A 187 -10.23 16.96 -1.29
CA ARG A 187 -11.21 17.10 -0.21
C ARG A 187 -10.96 16.11 0.94
N MET A 188 -10.69 14.83 0.61
CA MET A 188 -10.38 13.80 1.61
C MET A 188 -9.05 14.11 2.32
N VAL A 189 -8.01 14.46 1.58
CA VAL A 189 -6.70 14.77 2.18
C VAL A 189 -6.81 15.96 3.15
N LYS A 190 -7.56 17.00 2.77
CA LYS A 190 -7.78 18.16 3.66
C LYS A 190 -8.51 17.75 4.95
N ALA A 191 -9.59 16.98 4.83
CA ALA A 191 -10.37 16.52 5.97
C ALA A 191 -9.55 15.60 6.90
N PHE A 192 -8.87 14.61 6.34
CA PHE A 192 -8.04 13.68 7.12
C PHE A 192 -6.88 14.39 7.83
N ASN A 193 -6.24 15.36 7.17
CA ASN A 193 -5.19 16.16 7.82
C ASN A 193 -5.72 17.00 8.96
N ALA A 194 -6.93 17.56 8.82
CA ALA A 194 -7.53 18.42 9.84
C ALA A 194 -8.05 17.61 11.04
N GLU A 195 -8.68 16.47 10.82
CA GLU A 195 -9.42 15.76 11.85
C GLU A 195 -8.66 14.55 12.42
N ILE A 196 -7.96 13.81 11.57
CA ILE A 196 -7.20 12.62 12.00
C ILE A 196 -5.75 12.98 12.37
N GLY A 197 -5.08 13.78 11.52
CA GLY A 197 -3.73 14.28 11.78
C GLY A 197 -2.61 13.23 11.69
N LEU A 198 -2.87 12.02 11.18
CA LEU A 198 -1.86 11.01 10.89
C LEU A 198 -1.31 11.16 9.47
N PRO A 199 -0.08 10.67 9.20
CA PRO A 199 0.42 10.57 7.83
C PRO A 199 -0.57 9.85 6.93
N LEU A 200 -0.87 10.42 5.76
CA LEU A 200 -1.87 9.90 4.84
C LEU A 200 -1.22 9.38 3.56
N HIS A 201 -1.49 8.12 3.24
CA HIS A 201 -1.08 7.48 2.01
C HIS A 201 -2.27 7.37 1.05
N ILE A 202 -2.07 7.74 -0.21
CA ILE A 202 -3.05 7.52 -1.29
C ILE A 202 -2.56 6.39 -2.18
N HIS A 203 -3.31 5.28 -2.20
CA HIS A 203 -3.04 4.12 -3.06
C HIS A 203 -4.13 4.02 -4.12
N CYS A 204 -3.74 4.09 -5.40
CA CYS A 204 -4.67 4.09 -6.54
C CYS A 204 -4.32 3.00 -7.54
N HIS A 205 -5.31 2.23 -8.01
CA HIS A 205 -5.14 1.20 -9.04
C HIS A 205 -5.14 1.74 -10.49
N TYR A 206 -5.23 3.03 -10.69
CA TYR A 206 -5.11 3.70 -11.99
C TYR A 206 -6.16 3.29 -13.04
N VAL A 207 -7.26 2.66 -12.67
CA VAL A 207 -8.29 2.17 -13.60
C VAL A 207 -8.85 3.30 -14.49
N GLY A 208 -9.09 4.47 -13.90
CA GLY A 208 -9.62 5.64 -14.61
C GLY A 208 -8.56 6.58 -15.20
N GLY A 209 -7.28 6.22 -15.21
CA GLY A 209 -6.19 7.07 -15.74
C GLY A 209 -5.90 8.35 -14.93
N MET A 210 -6.49 8.52 -13.74
CA MET A 210 -6.46 9.78 -12.98
C MET A 210 -5.43 9.81 -11.85
N ALA A 211 -4.75 8.71 -11.56
CA ALA A 211 -3.83 8.62 -10.44
C ALA A 211 -2.66 9.64 -10.48
N PRO A 212 -2.04 9.98 -11.61
CA PRO A 212 -0.99 11.01 -11.67
C PRO A 212 -1.48 12.38 -11.18
N VAL A 213 -2.70 12.77 -11.59
CA VAL A 213 -3.29 14.07 -11.19
C VAL A 213 -3.62 14.07 -9.68
N LYS A 214 -4.18 12.99 -9.15
CA LYS A 214 -4.45 12.84 -7.71
C LYS A 214 -3.20 13.01 -6.85
N ASN A 215 -2.07 12.47 -7.32
CA ASN A 215 -0.81 12.52 -6.59
C ASN A 215 -0.15 13.90 -6.66
N GLU A 216 -0.31 14.64 -7.76
CA GLU A 216 0.20 16.01 -7.89
C GLU A 216 -0.53 17.00 -6.96
N GLU A 217 -1.84 16.88 -6.81
CA GLU A 217 -2.61 17.72 -5.88
C GLU A 217 -2.16 17.52 -4.42
N LYS A 218 -1.75 16.33 -4.03
CA LYS A 218 -1.18 16.06 -2.71
C LYS A 218 0.16 16.80 -2.48
N MET A 219 0.91 17.10 -3.55
CA MET A 219 2.20 17.80 -3.49
C MET A 219 2.06 19.31 -3.37
N SER A 220 0.92 19.89 -3.70
CA SER A 220 0.68 21.33 -3.71
C SER A 220 -0.14 21.75 -2.51
N SER A 221 0.53 22.38 -1.52
CA SER A 221 -0.16 23.14 -0.49
C SER A 221 -0.57 24.55 -0.95
N LYS A 222 -0.35 24.89 -2.23
CA LYS A 222 -0.85 26.11 -2.87
C LYS A 222 -2.05 25.77 -3.74
N PRO A 223 -3.08 26.62 -3.79
CA PRO A 223 -4.18 26.43 -4.72
C PRO A 223 -3.63 26.33 -6.15
N PRO A 224 -4.16 25.40 -6.98
CA PRO A 224 -3.70 25.22 -8.34
C PRO A 224 -3.84 26.54 -9.10
N LYS A 225 -2.82 26.92 -9.88
CA LYS A 225 -2.97 27.94 -10.90
C LYS A 225 -4.00 27.44 -11.94
N PRO A 226 -4.83 28.33 -12.51
CA PRO A 226 -6.04 27.95 -13.26
C PRO A 226 -5.86 27.23 -14.59
N GLU A 227 -4.70 26.68 -14.91
CA GLU A 227 -4.50 25.86 -16.12
C GLU A 227 -4.02 24.45 -15.75
N PRO A 228 -4.84 23.40 -15.98
CA PRO A 228 -4.37 22.04 -15.86
C PRO A 228 -3.37 21.74 -16.99
N PRO A 229 -2.22 21.09 -16.70
CA PRO A 229 -1.32 20.64 -17.76
C PRO A 229 -2.05 19.64 -18.66
N SER A 230 -1.88 19.76 -19.98
CA SER A 230 -2.53 18.89 -20.95
C SER A 230 -2.20 17.41 -20.65
N PRO A 231 -3.14 16.48 -20.84
CA PRO A 231 -2.92 15.05 -20.59
C PRO A 231 -1.68 14.48 -21.28
N THR A 232 -1.31 15.04 -22.43
CA THR A 232 -0.12 14.67 -23.21
C THR A 232 1.19 15.04 -22.50
N ARG A 233 1.23 16.10 -21.71
CA ARG A 233 2.43 16.52 -20.97
C ARG A 233 2.67 15.65 -19.74
N LEU A 234 1.60 15.24 -19.05
CA LEU A 234 1.63 14.32 -17.92
C LEU A 234 2.09 12.92 -18.35
N MET A 235 1.57 12.41 -19.47
CA MET A 235 1.99 11.12 -20.04
C MET A 235 3.46 11.12 -20.48
N ARG A 236 4.00 12.23 -21.00
CA ARG A 236 5.43 12.33 -21.37
C ARG A 236 6.32 12.25 -20.13
N ARG A 237 5.93 12.91 -19.04
CA ARG A 237 6.71 12.91 -17.79
C ARG A 237 6.68 11.55 -17.09
N TRP A 238 5.55 10.84 -17.17
CA TRP A 238 5.44 9.46 -16.65
C TRP A 238 6.26 8.49 -17.50
N ARG A 239 6.21 8.58 -18.84
CA ARG A 239 7.02 7.76 -19.75
C ARG A 239 8.52 8.00 -19.59
N SER A 240 8.96 9.18 -19.19
CA SER A 240 10.38 9.45 -18.91
C SER A 240 10.84 8.88 -17.58
N ALA A 241 9.95 8.79 -16.59
CA ALA A 241 10.23 8.19 -15.29
C ALA A 241 10.26 6.65 -15.32
N THR A 242 9.55 6.03 -16.28
CA THR A 242 9.49 4.56 -16.45
C THR A 242 10.41 4.04 -17.57
N ARG A 243 11.13 4.90 -18.29
CA ARG A 243 12.08 4.47 -19.32
C ARG A 243 13.36 3.92 -18.68
N ILE A 244 13.37 2.62 -18.45
CA ILE A 244 14.61 1.84 -18.31
C ILE A 244 15.28 1.86 -19.69
N ARG A 245 16.45 2.51 -19.83
CA ARG A 245 17.26 2.37 -21.05
C ARG A 245 17.76 0.93 -21.10
N PRO A 246 17.59 0.22 -22.23
CA PRO A 246 18.27 -1.05 -22.39
C PRO A 246 19.79 -0.78 -22.36
N SER A 247 20.51 -1.52 -21.53
CA SER A 247 21.96 -1.57 -21.56
C SER A 247 22.41 -2.19 -22.88
N ARG A 248 23.33 -1.53 -23.57
CA ARG A 248 24.11 -2.16 -24.64
C ARG A 248 25.06 -3.17 -24.05
#